data_729c68ad63d76cda8f52f7f0a6a55716
#
_entry.id   729c68ad63d76cda8f52f7f0a6a55716
#
_cell.length_a   1.000
_cell.length_b   1.000
_cell.length_c   1.000
_cell.angle_alpha   90.00
_cell.angle_beta   90.00
_cell.angle_gamma   90.00
#
_symmetry.space_group_name_H-M   'P 1'
#
loop_
_entity.id
_entity.type
_entity.pdbx_description
1 polymer ?
#
loop_
_entity_poly.entity_id
_entity_poly.type
_entity_poly.pdbx_seq_one_letter_code
_entity_poly.pdbx_strand_id
1 'polypeptide(L)'
;MTASPPATPATHEFFFEWGVHAIMRLIEAYDFETVLDIGSGQGEHARFFRHFGKEVYSVNLSGNADYVGDFNELALDRQFDVVWCSHVIEHQRNVGVFLDKIFAALKDDGILALTAPCHPRERLIDGHLTSWNAGLICYNLILAGFDCSRACLLQTFELNLIVQKKRALLTEQDRPIAPGATTPLDRLAPLFPFPVKSPGDAEVLEVNWGEREYELPPASYPGEIKVTSSHATLS
;
A
#
# COMPACT_ATOMS: atom_id res chain seq x y z
N MET A 1 -38.03 -30.34 -24.49
CA MET A 1 -36.61 -30.04 -24.26
C MET A 1 -36.52 -29.09 -23.07
N THR A 2 -36.22 -29.60 -21.91
CA THR A 2 -36.07 -28.81 -20.70
C THR A 2 -34.65 -28.20 -20.71
N ALA A 3 -34.56 -26.89 -20.78
CA ALA A 3 -33.27 -26.21 -20.66
C ALA A 3 -32.67 -26.53 -19.29
N SER A 4 -31.40 -26.94 -19.27
CA SER A 4 -30.66 -27.11 -18.01
C SER A 4 -30.60 -25.73 -17.28
N PRO A 5 -30.73 -25.73 -15.95
CA PRO A 5 -30.60 -24.49 -15.19
C PRO A 5 -29.20 -23.91 -15.42
N PRO A 6 -29.06 -22.56 -15.43
CA PRO A 6 -27.74 -21.93 -15.55
C PRO A 6 -26.85 -22.41 -14.39
N ALA A 7 -25.60 -22.73 -14.72
CA ALA A 7 -24.62 -23.12 -13.72
C ALA A 7 -24.45 -21.98 -12.71
N THR A 8 -24.52 -22.30 -11.41
CA THR A 8 -24.21 -21.34 -10.35
C THR A 8 -22.76 -20.89 -10.55
N PRO A 9 -22.46 -19.57 -10.53
CA PRO A 9 -21.09 -19.13 -10.68
C PRO A 9 -20.22 -19.73 -9.57
N ALA A 10 -19.01 -20.17 -9.93
CA ALA A 10 -18.07 -20.70 -8.98
C ALA A 10 -17.70 -19.60 -7.97
N THR A 11 -17.79 -19.94 -6.69
CA THR A 11 -17.41 -19.03 -5.61
C THR A 11 -15.96 -19.32 -5.24
N HIS A 12 -15.11 -18.31 -5.26
CA HIS A 12 -13.70 -18.39 -4.86
C HIS A 12 -13.53 -17.82 -3.46
N GLU A 13 -12.72 -18.47 -2.64
CA GLU A 13 -12.40 -18.04 -1.28
C GLU A 13 -10.92 -17.66 -1.19
N PHE A 14 -10.65 -16.50 -0.59
CA PHE A 14 -9.32 -15.98 -0.33
C PHE A 14 -9.18 -15.71 1.16
N PHE A 15 -7.98 -15.90 1.66
CA PHE A 15 -7.66 -15.72 3.07
C PHE A 15 -6.50 -14.76 3.16
N PHE A 16 -6.68 -13.68 3.92
CA PHE A 16 -5.69 -12.63 4.10
C PHE A 16 -5.35 -12.47 5.58
N GLU A 17 -4.09 -12.44 5.87
CA GLU A 17 -3.61 -12.07 7.19
C GLU A 17 -3.55 -10.53 7.32
N TRP A 18 -3.15 -9.85 6.22
CA TRP A 18 -2.94 -8.40 6.16
C TRP A 18 -3.50 -7.80 4.88
N GLY A 19 -3.69 -6.47 4.87
CA GLY A 19 -3.94 -5.70 3.64
C GLY A 19 -5.35 -5.80 3.08
N VAL A 20 -6.28 -6.46 3.75
CA VAL A 20 -7.63 -6.73 3.22
C VAL A 20 -8.37 -5.45 2.83
N HIS A 21 -8.28 -4.39 3.63
CA HIS A 21 -9.00 -3.15 3.34
C HIS A 21 -8.43 -2.43 2.12
N ALA A 22 -7.11 -2.38 1.99
CA ALA A 22 -6.45 -1.74 0.87
C ALA A 22 -6.66 -2.51 -0.43
N ILE A 23 -6.56 -3.86 -0.41
CA ILE A 23 -6.73 -4.67 -1.62
C ILE A 23 -8.17 -4.63 -2.14
N MET A 24 -9.17 -4.68 -1.24
CA MET A 24 -10.58 -4.54 -1.60
C MET A 24 -10.85 -3.17 -2.21
N ARG A 25 -10.36 -2.10 -1.55
CA ARG A 25 -10.50 -0.73 -2.05
C ARG A 25 -9.87 -0.54 -3.42
N LEU A 26 -8.71 -1.15 -3.69
CA LEU A 26 -8.08 -1.11 -5.00
C LEU A 26 -8.98 -1.70 -6.09
N ILE A 27 -9.51 -2.90 -5.87
CA ILE A 27 -10.34 -3.61 -6.84
C ILE A 27 -11.67 -2.88 -7.09
N GLU A 28 -12.26 -2.30 -6.04
CA GLU A 28 -13.57 -1.64 -6.13
C GLU A 28 -13.52 -0.24 -6.76
N ALA A 29 -12.46 0.51 -6.53
CA ALA A 29 -12.44 1.94 -6.80
C ALA A 29 -11.44 2.38 -7.87
N TYR A 30 -10.55 1.50 -8.34
CA TYR A 30 -9.49 1.88 -9.26
C TYR A 30 -9.45 0.96 -10.48
N ASP A 31 -9.16 1.55 -11.63
CA ASP A 31 -8.91 0.81 -12.87
C ASP A 31 -7.39 0.71 -13.10
N PHE A 32 -6.89 -0.52 -13.28
CA PHE A 32 -5.47 -0.80 -13.50
C PHE A 32 -5.29 -2.19 -14.13
N GLU A 33 -4.14 -2.42 -14.75
CA GLU A 33 -3.83 -3.69 -15.42
C GLU A 33 -2.68 -4.42 -14.72
N THR A 34 -1.59 -3.73 -14.42
CA THR A 34 -0.33 -4.31 -13.93
C THR A 34 -0.08 -3.99 -12.46
N VAL A 35 0.36 -4.98 -11.69
CA VAL A 35 0.68 -4.87 -10.26
C VAL A 35 2.09 -5.37 -10.01
N LEU A 36 2.88 -4.59 -9.28
CA LEU A 36 4.12 -5.05 -8.65
C LEU A 36 3.83 -5.36 -7.18
N ASP A 37 3.90 -6.61 -6.79
CA ASP A 37 3.66 -7.10 -5.43
C ASP A 37 5.00 -7.24 -4.69
N ILE A 38 5.37 -6.22 -3.90
CA ILE A 38 6.64 -6.19 -3.16
C ILE A 38 6.47 -6.93 -1.83
N GLY A 39 7.31 -7.95 -1.61
CA GLY A 39 7.20 -8.82 -0.45
C GLY A 39 6.03 -9.78 -0.55
N SER A 40 5.82 -10.37 -1.73
CA SER A 40 4.64 -11.18 -2.07
C SER A 40 4.45 -12.44 -1.20
N GLY A 41 5.42 -12.80 -0.36
CA GLY A 41 5.31 -13.95 0.56
C GLY A 41 4.94 -15.25 -0.16
N GLN A 42 3.82 -15.85 0.25
CA GLN A 42 3.26 -17.07 -0.37
C GLN A 42 2.34 -16.77 -1.56
N GLY A 43 2.20 -15.49 -1.93
CA GLY A 43 1.47 -15.05 -3.13
C GLY A 43 -0.06 -14.97 -2.94
N GLU A 44 -0.55 -14.81 -1.71
CA GLU A 44 -1.99 -14.69 -1.44
C GLU A 44 -2.59 -13.48 -2.18
N HIS A 45 -1.98 -12.30 -2.01
CA HIS A 45 -2.41 -11.08 -2.69
C HIS A 45 -2.27 -11.19 -4.21
N ALA A 46 -1.16 -11.77 -4.70
CA ALA A 46 -0.97 -11.98 -6.13
C ALA A 46 -2.05 -12.88 -6.74
N ARG A 47 -2.46 -13.97 -6.03
CA ARG A 47 -3.58 -14.83 -6.48
C ARG A 47 -4.89 -14.08 -6.55
N PHE A 48 -5.16 -13.21 -5.58
CA PHE A 48 -6.36 -12.39 -5.56
C PHE A 48 -6.39 -11.40 -6.73
N PHE A 49 -5.33 -10.63 -6.96
CA PHE A 49 -5.25 -9.72 -8.09
C PHE A 49 -5.43 -10.46 -9.43
N ARG A 50 -4.78 -11.61 -9.61
CA ARG A 50 -4.93 -12.44 -10.82
C ARG A 50 -6.36 -12.93 -11.01
N HIS A 51 -7.09 -13.24 -9.95
CA HIS A 51 -8.51 -13.62 -10.01
C HIS A 51 -9.37 -12.51 -10.62
N PHE A 52 -9.01 -11.24 -10.40
CA PHE A 52 -9.65 -10.08 -11.01
C PHE A 52 -8.99 -9.67 -12.35
N GLY A 53 -8.27 -10.59 -13.00
CA GLY A 53 -7.70 -10.38 -14.34
C GLY A 53 -6.49 -9.45 -14.38
N LYS A 54 -5.84 -9.19 -13.23
CA LYS A 54 -4.65 -8.31 -13.20
C LYS A 54 -3.38 -9.09 -13.51
N GLU A 55 -2.45 -8.48 -14.24
CA GLU A 55 -1.11 -9.01 -14.46
C GLU A 55 -0.23 -8.66 -13.25
N VAL A 56 0.28 -9.67 -12.55
CA VAL A 56 1.00 -9.47 -11.29
C VAL A 56 2.42 -9.97 -11.39
N TYR A 57 3.34 -9.10 -11.01
CA TYR A 57 4.77 -9.35 -10.90
C TYR A 57 5.16 -9.33 -9.43
N SER A 58 5.73 -10.41 -8.94
CA SER A 58 6.08 -10.61 -7.54
C SER A 58 7.54 -10.29 -7.26
N VAL A 59 7.82 -9.72 -6.10
CA VAL A 59 9.17 -9.48 -5.58
C VAL A 59 9.34 -10.16 -4.23
N ASN A 60 10.38 -10.99 -4.07
CA ASN A 60 10.76 -11.57 -2.80
C ASN A 60 12.28 -11.60 -2.64
N LEU A 61 12.77 -11.62 -1.40
CA LEU A 61 14.19 -11.77 -1.11
C LEU A 61 14.75 -13.11 -1.57
N SER A 62 13.91 -14.15 -1.58
CA SER A 62 14.29 -15.52 -1.99
C SER A 62 13.05 -16.28 -2.43
N GLY A 63 13.24 -17.49 -2.99
CA GLY A 63 12.15 -18.37 -3.40
C GLY A 63 11.69 -18.14 -4.82
N ASN A 64 10.42 -18.45 -5.09
CA ASN A 64 9.83 -18.36 -6.43
C ASN A 64 9.07 -17.03 -6.57
N ALA A 65 9.70 -16.06 -7.22
CA ALA A 65 9.11 -14.77 -7.55
C ALA A 65 9.60 -14.32 -8.94
N ASP A 66 8.93 -13.36 -9.56
CA ASP A 66 9.32 -12.82 -10.86
C ASP A 66 10.64 -12.04 -10.74
N TYR A 67 10.81 -11.34 -9.61
CA TYR A 67 12.05 -10.67 -9.24
C TYR A 67 12.53 -11.18 -7.89
N VAL A 68 13.74 -11.75 -7.83
CA VAL A 68 14.32 -12.31 -6.59
C VAL A 68 15.52 -11.48 -6.15
N GLY A 69 15.47 -10.96 -4.93
CA GLY A 69 16.54 -10.17 -4.32
C GLY A 69 16.01 -9.00 -3.48
N ASP A 70 16.93 -8.19 -2.96
CA ASP A 70 16.56 -6.94 -2.28
C ASP A 70 15.93 -5.97 -3.29
N PHE A 71 14.68 -5.61 -3.04
CA PHE A 71 13.96 -4.66 -3.90
C PHE A 71 14.76 -3.37 -4.11
N ASN A 72 15.48 -2.88 -3.11
CA ASN A 72 16.29 -1.67 -3.22
C ASN A 72 17.39 -1.78 -4.28
N GLU A 73 17.88 -2.97 -4.57
CA GLU A 73 18.99 -3.24 -5.49
C GLU A 73 18.53 -3.79 -6.86
N LEU A 74 17.33 -4.39 -6.93
CA LEU A 74 16.82 -5.00 -8.15
C LEU A 74 16.67 -3.98 -9.29
N ALA A 75 17.07 -4.36 -10.49
CA ALA A 75 16.73 -3.62 -11.72
C ALA A 75 15.35 -4.05 -12.20
N LEU A 76 14.42 -3.12 -12.28
CA LEU A 76 13.10 -3.35 -12.88
C LEU A 76 13.15 -2.96 -14.35
N ASP A 77 12.59 -3.80 -15.22
CA ASP A 77 12.59 -3.61 -16.68
C ASP A 77 11.39 -2.78 -17.18
N ARG A 78 10.48 -2.44 -16.28
CA ARG A 78 9.22 -1.73 -16.58
C ARG A 78 8.69 -0.93 -15.38
N GLN A 79 7.65 -0.14 -15.66
CA GLN A 79 6.83 0.52 -14.65
C GLN A 79 5.45 -0.13 -14.58
N PHE A 80 4.77 0.06 -13.45
CA PHE A 80 3.50 -0.62 -13.10
C PHE A 80 2.39 0.39 -12.84
N ASP A 81 1.15 -0.02 -13.10
CA ASP A 81 -0.03 0.79 -12.74
C ASP A 81 -0.21 0.84 -11.23
N VAL A 82 0.06 -0.28 -10.55
CA VAL A 82 -0.03 -0.39 -9.09
C VAL A 82 1.28 -0.96 -8.54
N VAL A 83 1.78 -0.35 -7.47
CA VAL A 83 2.72 -0.98 -6.54
C VAL A 83 1.94 -1.33 -5.28
N TRP A 84 1.87 -2.62 -5.00
CA TRP A 84 1.33 -3.19 -3.78
C TRP A 84 2.46 -3.49 -2.82
N CYS A 85 2.35 -3.00 -1.58
CA CYS A 85 3.37 -3.14 -0.55
C CYS A 85 2.68 -3.36 0.81
N SER A 86 2.52 -4.62 1.21
CA SER A 86 1.82 -4.98 2.42
C SER A 86 2.78 -5.56 3.45
N HIS A 87 2.91 -4.90 4.60
CA HIS A 87 3.79 -5.31 5.70
C HIS A 87 5.24 -5.56 5.27
N VAL A 88 5.83 -4.57 4.58
CA VAL A 88 7.22 -4.60 4.10
C VAL A 88 8.00 -3.37 4.58
N ILE A 89 7.34 -2.21 4.68
CA ILE A 89 8.02 -0.95 4.98
C ILE A 89 8.63 -0.94 6.39
N GLU A 90 8.01 -1.63 7.35
CA GLU A 90 8.52 -1.76 8.72
C GLU A 90 9.83 -2.53 8.80
N HIS A 91 10.12 -3.35 7.79
CA HIS A 91 11.38 -4.10 7.66
C HIS A 91 12.49 -3.32 6.94
N GLN A 92 12.17 -2.14 6.41
CA GLN A 92 13.13 -1.36 5.62
C GLN A 92 14.10 -0.57 6.50
N ARG A 93 15.39 -0.84 6.35
CA ARG A 93 16.44 -0.07 7.02
C ARG A 93 16.63 1.31 6.39
N ASN A 94 16.49 1.41 5.07
CA ASN A 94 16.68 2.63 4.28
C ASN A 94 15.34 3.03 3.62
N VAL A 95 14.39 3.47 4.43
CA VAL A 95 13.04 3.80 3.99
C VAL A 95 13.02 4.81 2.86
N GLY A 96 13.85 5.86 2.90
CA GLY A 96 13.92 6.86 1.83
C GLY A 96 14.27 6.22 0.48
N VAL A 97 15.31 5.40 0.43
CA VAL A 97 15.72 4.68 -0.80
C VAL A 97 14.61 3.76 -1.30
N PHE A 98 13.94 3.07 -0.39
CA PHE A 98 12.83 2.17 -0.70
C PHE A 98 11.66 2.92 -1.33
N LEU A 99 11.24 4.05 -0.75
CA LEU A 99 10.12 4.85 -1.26
C LEU A 99 10.46 5.59 -2.55
N ASP A 100 11.70 6.10 -2.71
CA ASP A 100 12.18 6.68 -3.96
C ASP A 100 12.09 5.66 -5.10
N LYS A 101 12.46 4.41 -4.82
CA LYS A 101 12.38 3.32 -5.80
C LYS A 101 10.94 2.92 -6.13
N ILE A 102 10.04 2.87 -5.13
CA ILE A 102 8.61 2.69 -5.38
C ILE A 102 8.08 3.78 -6.30
N PHE A 103 8.43 5.04 -6.02
CA PHE A 103 8.03 6.17 -6.87
C PHE A 103 8.51 6.00 -8.31
N ALA A 104 9.74 5.54 -8.52
CA ALA A 104 10.30 5.29 -9.84
C ALA A 104 9.65 4.07 -10.55
N ALA A 105 9.25 3.04 -9.80
CA ALA A 105 8.60 1.83 -10.32
C ALA A 105 7.16 2.06 -10.80
N LEU A 106 6.51 3.12 -10.36
CA LEU A 106 5.16 3.48 -10.79
C LEU A 106 5.17 4.21 -12.14
N LYS A 107 4.22 3.88 -13.01
CA LYS A 107 3.86 4.71 -14.17
C LYS A 107 3.43 6.10 -13.72
N ASP A 108 3.39 7.06 -14.62
CA ASP A 108 2.72 8.33 -14.35
C ASP A 108 1.24 8.06 -14.05
N ASP A 109 0.69 8.73 -13.04
CA ASP A 109 -0.64 8.48 -12.46
C ASP A 109 -0.84 7.07 -11.85
N GLY A 110 0.20 6.24 -11.75
CA GLY A 110 0.17 4.95 -11.08
C GLY A 110 -0.16 5.09 -9.59
N ILE A 111 -0.49 3.98 -8.94
CA ILE A 111 -1.02 3.95 -7.57
C ILE A 111 -0.10 3.16 -6.66
N LEU A 112 0.31 3.77 -5.55
CA LEU A 112 0.86 3.04 -4.42
C LEU A 112 -0.26 2.66 -3.47
N ALA A 113 -0.38 1.37 -3.18
CA ALA A 113 -1.16 0.87 -2.05
C ALA A 113 -0.21 0.22 -1.05
N LEU A 114 -0.19 0.76 0.16
CA LEU A 114 0.74 0.38 1.20
C LEU A 114 -0.02 0.08 2.49
N THR A 115 0.31 -1.05 3.13
CA THR A 115 -0.14 -1.34 4.48
C THR A 115 1.04 -1.56 5.41
N ALA A 116 0.87 -1.20 6.68
CA ALA A 116 1.90 -1.34 7.69
C ALA A 116 1.27 -1.53 9.08
N PRO A 117 1.94 -2.22 10.01
CA PRO A 117 1.47 -2.28 11.39
C PRO A 117 1.43 -0.86 11.98
N CYS A 118 0.34 -0.55 12.65
CA CYS A 118 0.20 0.68 13.44
C CYS A 118 0.10 0.30 14.91
N HIS A 119 1.18 0.44 15.61
CA HIS A 119 1.20 0.17 17.05
C HIS A 119 1.06 1.48 17.83
N PRO A 120 0.06 1.61 18.71
CA PRO A 120 -0.08 2.80 19.56
C PRO A 120 1.03 2.89 20.61
N ARG A 121 1.89 1.86 20.69
CA ARG A 121 3.04 1.78 21.61
C ARG A 121 4.23 1.17 20.89
N GLU A 122 5.40 1.69 21.19
CA GLU A 122 6.66 1.11 20.73
C GLU A 122 6.74 -0.35 21.21
N ARG A 123 6.94 -1.25 20.27
CA ARG A 123 7.17 -2.68 20.52
C ARG A 123 8.41 -3.12 19.78
N LEU A 124 9.24 -3.89 20.47
CA LEU A 124 10.31 -4.60 19.82
C LEU A 124 9.75 -5.91 19.24
N ILE A 125 9.72 -5.99 17.92
CA ILE A 125 9.25 -7.16 17.17
C ILE A 125 10.40 -7.54 16.22
N ASP A 126 10.67 -8.82 16.10
CA ASP A 126 11.74 -9.33 15.24
C ASP A 126 11.54 -8.85 13.80
N GLY A 127 12.58 -8.23 13.25
CA GLY A 127 12.58 -7.69 11.89
C GLY A 127 11.88 -6.34 11.70
N HIS A 128 11.12 -5.82 12.67
CA HIS A 128 10.52 -4.49 12.59
C HIS A 128 11.56 -3.43 12.98
N LEU A 129 12.04 -2.69 12.00
CA LEU A 129 13.08 -1.68 12.15
C LEU A 129 12.51 -0.26 12.28
N THR A 130 11.28 -0.06 11.80
CA THR A 130 10.60 1.23 11.78
C THR A 130 9.17 1.09 12.29
N SER A 131 8.62 2.20 12.79
CA SER A 131 7.24 2.28 13.31
C SER A 131 6.49 3.38 12.60
N TRP A 132 5.19 3.17 12.31
CA TRP A 132 4.41 4.00 11.42
C TRP A 132 3.11 4.48 12.04
N ASN A 133 2.75 5.70 11.69
CA ASN A 133 1.44 6.30 11.82
C ASN A 133 1.12 7.09 10.54
N ALA A 134 -0.10 7.57 10.40
CA ALA A 134 -0.55 8.30 9.21
C ALA A 134 0.33 9.51 8.87
N GLY A 135 0.76 10.26 9.89
CA GLY A 135 1.62 11.43 9.69
C GLY A 135 3.01 11.08 9.19
N LEU A 136 3.67 10.11 9.83
CA LEU A 136 5.01 9.69 9.46
C LEU A 136 5.06 9.08 8.06
N ILE A 137 4.08 8.26 7.70
CA ILE A 137 4.08 7.64 6.37
C ILE A 137 3.85 8.69 5.28
N CYS A 138 2.90 9.61 5.44
CA CYS A 138 2.70 10.71 4.51
C CYS A 138 3.95 11.60 4.39
N TYR A 139 4.60 11.91 5.51
CA TYR A 139 5.81 12.75 5.50
C TYR A 139 6.92 12.10 4.67
N ASN A 140 7.20 10.81 4.88
CA ASN A 140 8.21 10.09 4.11
C ASN A 140 7.84 9.95 2.62
N LEU A 141 6.57 9.71 2.30
CA LEU A 141 6.08 9.67 0.92
C LEU A 141 6.24 11.03 0.22
N ILE A 142 5.91 12.13 0.91
CA ILE A 142 6.10 13.48 0.37
C ILE A 142 7.59 13.72 0.07
N LEU A 143 8.49 13.34 0.95
CA LEU A 143 9.94 13.47 0.72
C LEU A 143 10.42 12.59 -0.46
N ALA A 144 9.79 11.45 -0.70
CA ALA A 144 10.04 10.61 -1.88
C ALA A 144 9.45 11.18 -3.18
N GLY A 145 8.61 12.23 -3.09
CA GLY A 145 8.08 12.95 -4.24
C GLY A 145 6.58 12.79 -4.50
N PHE A 146 5.84 12.10 -3.63
CA PHE A 146 4.38 12.01 -3.75
C PHE A 146 3.68 13.27 -3.27
N ASP A 147 2.65 13.70 -3.99
CA ASP A 147 1.63 14.61 -3.45
C ASP A 147 0.56 13.77 -2.75
N CYS A 148 0.59 13.78 -1.42
CA CYS A 148 -0.36 13.01 -0.61
C CYS A 148 -1.67 13.77 -0.31
N SER A 149 -1.88 14.98 -0.84
CA SER A 149 -3.07 15.80 -0.51
C SER A 149 -4.41 15.11 -0.76
N ARG A 150 -4.42 14.09 -1.63
CA ARG A 150 -5.58 13.26 -1.95
C ARG A 150 -5.43 11.79 -1.55
N ALA A 151 -4.41 11.46 -0.77
CA ALA A 151 -4.23 10.10 -0.31
C ALA A 151 -5.44 9.61 0.49
N CYS A 152 -5.80 8.34 0.30
CA CYS A 152 -6.81 7.65 1.10
C CYS A 152 -6.10 6.95 2.26
N LEU A 153 -6.58 7.14 3.47
CA LEU A 153 -6.05 6.54 4.69
C LEU A 153 -7.16 5.87 5.49
N LEU A 154 -6.89 4.68 5.96
CA LEU A 154 -7.73 3.98 6.90
C LEU A 154 -6.84 3.24 7.91
N GLN A 155 -6.97 3.60 9.18
CA GLN A 155 -6.30 2.94 10.28
C GLN A 155 -7.29 2.05 11.01
N THR A 156 -7.00 0.78 11.04
CA THR A 156 -7.73 -0.25 11.80
C THR A 156 -6.73 -0.91 12.77
N PHE A 157 -6.56 -2.22 12.71
CA PHE A 157 -5.44 -2.93 13.34
C PHE A 157 -4.12 -2.71 12.58
N GLU A 158 -4.20 -2.23 11.36
CA GLU A 158 -3.10 -1.82 10.49
C GLU A 158 -3.40 -0.47 9.83
N LEU A 159 -2.37 0.20 9.37
CA LEU A 159 -2.48 1.39 8.54
C LEU A 159 -2.63 0.97 7.08
N ASN A 160 -3.69 1.43 6.43
CA ASN A 160 -3.92 1.26 5.00
C ASN A 160 -3.81 2.62 4.32
N LEU A 161 -2.96 2.72 3.30
CA LEU A 161 -2.76 3.95 2.53
C LEU A 161 -2.83 3.64 1.05
N ILE A 162 -3.59 4.45 0.31
CA ILE A 162 -3.60 4.44 -1.15
C ILE A 162 -3.32 5.86 -1.63
N VAL A 163 -2.30 6.03 -2.48
CA VAL A 163 -1.93 7.31 -3.05
C VAL A 163 -1.61 7.18 -4.53
N GLN A 164 -2.18 8.08 -5.35
CA GLN A 164 -1.85 8.17 -6.76
C GLN A 164 -0.53 8.94 -6.93
N LYS A 165 0.34 8.45 -7.82
CA LYS A 165 1.59 9.13 -8.15
C LYS A 165 1.29 10.46 -8.83
N LYS A 166 1.22 11.51 -8.03
CA LYS A 166 1.34 12.90 -8.47
C LYS A 166 2.61 13.46 -7.89
N ARG A 167 3.42 14.08 -8.73
CA ARG A 167 4.70 14.63 -8.27
C ARG A 167 4.46 15.84 -7.40
N ALA A 168 4.91 15.78 -6.16
CA ALA A 168 4.98 16.93 -5.27
C ALA A 168 5.96 17.98 -5.84
N LEU A 169 5.55 19.24 -5.86
CA LEU A 169 6.39 20.37 -6.29
C LEU A 169 7.33 20.76 -5.14
N LEU A 170 8.30 19.91 -4.85
CA LEU A 170 9.32 20.14 -3.85
C LEU A 170 10.54 20.81 -4.47
N THR A 171 11.02 21.87 -3.83
CA THR A 171 12.31 22.49 -4.15
C THR A 171 13.43 21.77 -3.39
N GLU A 172 14.68 22.04 -3.74
CA GLU A 172 15.83 21.53 -2.97
C GLU A 172 15.81 21.97 -1.50
N GLN A 173 15.20 23.13 -1.21
CA GLN A 173 15.03 23.64 0.15
C GLN A 173 13.98 22.88 0.97
N ASP A 174 13.12 22.09 0.33
CA ASP A 174 12.07 21.31 0.97
C ASP A 174 12.55 19.88 1.31
N ARG A 175 13.69 19.47 0.79
CA ARG A 175 14.29 18.16 1.06
C ARG A 175 15.44 18.32 2.06
N PRO A 176 15.55 17.45 3.06
CA PRO A 176 16.71 17.47 3.95
C PRO A 176 17.96 17.11 3.15
N ILE A 177 18.88 18.06 2.98
CA ILE A 177 20.08 17.93 2.15
C ILE A 177 21.24 17.27 2.94
N ALA A 178 21.16 17.28 4.26
CA ALA A 178 22.22 16.77 5.12
C ALA A 178 21.65 16.06 6.35
N PRO A 179 22.42 15.15 6.98
CA PRO A 179 22.05 14.59 8.28
C PRO A 179 21.74 15.71 9.29
N GLY A 180 20.57 15.65 9.91
CA GLY A 180 20.11 16.66 10.86
C GLY A 180 19.42 17.89 10.24
N ALA A 181 19.37 18.00 8.92
CA ALA A 181 18.52 19.01 8.28
C ALA A 181 17.03 18.63 8.42
N THR A 182 16.20 19.60 8.70
CA THR A 182 14.75 19.41 8.85
C THR A 182 14.02 20.17 7.74
N THR A 183 13.00 19.52 7.19
CA THR A 183 12.08 20.21 6.29
C THR A 183 10.95 20.79 7.14
N PRO A 184 10.69 22.09 7.09
CA PRO A 184 9.60 22.70 7.85
C PRO A 184 8.25 22.10 7.45
N LEU A 185 7.52 21.56 8.42
CA LEU A 185 6.19 20.95 8.19
C LEU A 185 5.19 21.94 7.58
N ASP A 186 5.27 23.22 7.96
CA ASP A 186 4.38 24.26 7.42
C ASP A 186 4.47 24.37 5.89
N ARG A 187 5.66 24.13 5.32
CA ARG A 187 5.85 24.15 3.87
C ARG A 187 5.27 22.93 3.18
N LEU A 188 5.25 21.80 3.87
CA LEU A 188 4.73 20.53 3.36
C LEU A 188 3.25 20.32 3.68
N ALA A 189 2.68 21.11 4.59
CA ALA A 189 1.28 20.97 5.03
C ALA A 189 0.25 20.85 3.89
N PRO A 190 0.36 21.60 2.77
CA PRO A 190 -0.58 21.47 1.65
C PRO A 190 -0.52 20.10 0.93
N LEU A 191 0.54 19.33 1.13
CA LEU A 191 0.74 18.02 0.51
C LEU A 191 0.20 16.87 1.36
N PHE A 192 -0.25 17.14 2.58
CA PHE A 192 -0.90 16.13 3.44
C PHE A 192 -2.40 16.06 3.16
N PRO A 193 -3.03 14.89 3.31
CA PRO A 193 -4.47 14.73 3.12
C PRO A 193 -5.30 15.21 4.33
N PHE A 194 -4.65 15.68 5.38
CA PHE A 194 -5.25 16.19 6.62
C PHE A 194 -4.44 17.39 7.16
N PRO A 195 -5.05 18.24 7.99
CA PRO A 195 -4.35 19.38 8.59
C PRO A 195 -3.18 18.93 9.47
N VAL A 196 -2.01 19.52 9.28
CA VAL A 196 -0.82 19.28 10.10
C VAL A 196 -0.38 20.55 10.80
N LYS A 197 0.10 20.39 12.04
CA LYS A 197 0.73 21.44 12.84
C LYS A 197 2.01 20.87 13.45
N SER A 198 3.01 21.71 13.67
CA SER A 198 4.27 21.27 14.28
C SER A 198 4.47 21.94 15.64
N PRO A 199 4.59 21.21 16.75
CA PRO A 199 4.31 19.77 16.88
C PRO A 199 2.80 19.51 16.84
N GLY A 200 2.40 18.34 16.34
CA GLY A 200 1.00 17.99 16.21
C GLY A 200 0.76 16.49 16.23
N ASP A 201 -0.51 16.14 16.37
CA ASP A 201 -0.95 14.76 16.30
C ASP A 201 -0.80 14.23 14.88
N ALA A 202 -0.19 13.07 14.78
CA ALA A 202 0.01 12.35 13.51
C ALA A 202 -0.92 11.13 13.40
N GLU A 203 -1.81 10.94 14.37
CA GLU A 203 -2.79 9.87 14.37
C GLU A 203 -4.05 10.33 13.66
N VAL A 204 -4.33 9.71 12.54
CA VAL A 204 -5.53 9.95 11.74
C VAL A 204 -6.14 8.59 11.41
N LEU A 205 -7.39 8.39 11.83
CA LEU A 205 -8.06 7.10 11.69
C LEU A 205 -8.60 6.88 10.28
N GLU A 206 -9.14 7.93 9.65
CA GLU A 206 -9.72 7.83 8.31
C GLU A 206 -9.68 9.17 7.59
N VAL A 207 -9.26 9.14 6.32
CA VAL A 207 -9.32 10.28 5.39
C VAL A 207 -9.55 9.77 3.96
N ASN A 208 -10.48 10.38 3.25
CA ASN A 208 -10.76 10.12 1.83
C ASN A 208 -11.04 8.64 1.50
N TRP A 209 -11.35 7.79 2.50
CA TRP A 209 -11.54 6.36 2.26
C TRP A 209 -12.84 6.06 1.52
N GLY A 210 -13.90 6.85 1.80
CA GLY A 210 -15.23 6.71 1.19
C GLY A 210 -16.12 5.69 1.90
N GLU A 211 -17.32 5.45 1.35
CA GLU A 211 -18.27 4.47 1.87
C GLU A 211 -17.73 3.05 1.72
N ARG A 212 -18.12 2.18 2.65
CA ARG A 212 -17.74 0.78 2.71
C ARG A 212 -18.97 -0.08 2.81
N GLU A 213 -19.01 -1.17 2.07
CA GLU A 213 -20.07 -2.17 2.16
C GLU A 213 -19.82 -3.24 3.24
N TYR A 214 -18.71 -3.11 3.98
CA TYR A 214 -18.30 -4.07 5.02
C TYR A 214 -18.01 -3.35 6.34
N GLU A 215 -18.26 -4.06 7.45
CA GLU A 215 -17.90 -3.57 8.78
C GLU A 215 -16.38 -3.62 8.97
N LEU A 216 -15.81 -2.57 9.60
CA LEU A 216 -14.42 -2.61 9.98
C LEU A 216 -14.20 -3.66 11.07
N PRO A 217 -13.16 -4.49 10.94
CA PRO A 217 -12.77 -5.34 12.04
C PRO A 217 -12.38 -4.46 13.25
N PRO A 218 -12.42 -5.02 14.45
CA PRO A 218 -12.00 -4.31 15.65
C PRO A 218 -10.56 -3.79 15.50
N ALA A 219 -10.20 -2.75 16.27
CA ALA A 219 -8.86 -2.17 16.26
C ALA A 219 -7.73 -3.15 16.70
N SER A 220 -8.09 -4.35 17.12
CA SER A 220 -7.18 -5.47 17.40
C SER A 220 -7.09 -6.38 16.19
N TYR A 221 -5.91 -6.96 15.96
CA TYR A 221 -5.69 -7.93 14.89
C TYR A 221 -6.72 -9.08 14.94
N PRO A 222 -7.54 -9.26 13.89
CA PRO A 222 -8.64 -10.23 13.90
C PRO A 222 -8.22 -11.67 13.55
N GLY A 223 -6.95 -11.90 13.18
CA GLY A 223 -6.51 -13.13 12.54
C GLY A 223 -6.75 -13.13 11.02
N GLU A 224 -6.73 -14.30 10.43
CA GLU A 224 -6.96 -14.46 9.00
C GLU A 224 -8.37 -14.03 8.61
N ILE A 225 -8.48 -13.18 7.59
CA ILE A 225 -9.75 -12.66 7.09
C ILE A 225 -10.11 -13.39 5.79
N LYS A 226 -11.30 -13.97 5.76
CA LYS A 226 -11.83 -14.64 4.59
C LYS A 226 -12.58 -13.66 3.70
N VAL A 227 -12.21 -13.62 2.42
CA VAL A 227 -12.93 -12.90 1.36
C VAL A 227 -13.51 -13.90 0.37
N THR A 228 -14.77 -13.72 0.03
CA THR A 228 -15.46 -14.57 -0.93
C THR A 228 -15.81 -13.76 -2.17
N SER A 229 -15.43 -14.26 -3.35
CA SER A 229 -15.72 -13.62 -4.63
C SER A 229 -16.51 -14.55 -5.52
N SER A 230 -17.56 -14.02 -6.13
CA SER A 230 -18.32 -14.67 -7.21
C SER A 230 -17.92 -14.16 -8.61
N HIS A 231 -16.84 -13.36 -8.69
CA HIS A 231 -16.32 -12.86 -9.95
C HIS A 231 -15.85 -14.04 -10.81
N ALA A 232 -16.34 -14.11 -12.05
CA ALA A 232 -15.89 -15.17 -12.97
C ALA A 232 -14.48 -14.81 -13.44
N THR A 233 -13.52 -15.70 -13.23
CA THR A 233 -12.19 -15.60 -13.84
C THR A 233 -12.38 -15.54 -15.36
N LEU A 234 -11.88 -14.48 -15.98
CA LEU A 234 -11.74 -14.45 -17.43
C LEU A 234 -10.71 -15.50 -17.82
N SER A 235 -11.17 -16.59 -18.40
CA SER A 235 -10.34 -17.70 -18.92
C SER A 235 -9.67 -17.35 -20.22
#